data_053194bad8e27a37a8ae1c0deb12b291
#
_entry.id   053194bad8e27a37a8ae1c0deb12b291
#
_cell.length_a   1.000
_cell.length_b   1.000
_cell.length_c   1.000
_cell.angle_alpha   90.00
_cell.angle_beta   90.00
_cell.angle_gamma   90.00
#
_symmetry.space_group_name_H-M   'P 1'
#
loop_
_entity.id
_entity.type
_entity.pdbx_description
1 polymer ?
#
loop_
_entity_poly.entity_id
_entity_poly.type
_entity_poly.pdbx_seq_one_letter_code
_entity_poly.pdbx_strand_id
1 'polypeptide(L)'
;MKFNPTRYSSAVGEVWIMLTMKTRYCHNIFDKREIREYADAVLTEALHYYGIRWRKKSFDNNHVHITLDMGIYSKPEIAKKLKGYTAPLIFREFRWLKSWLFRSGGFWNPATDGRSGDMNFYDRY
;
A
#
# COMPACT_ATOMS: atom_id res chain seq x y z
N MET A 1 -4.79 -18.46 1.65
CA MET A 1 -5.18 -17.08 1.39
C MET A 1 -6.25 -16.62 2.35
N LYS A 2 -6.18 -15.40 2.77
CA LYS A 2 -7.19 -14.81 3.65
C LYS A 2 -8.09 -13.89 2.87
N PHE A 3 -9.33 -13.76 3.31
CA PHE A 3 -10.20 -12.77 2.71
C PHE A 3 -11.07 -12.16 3.80
N ASN A 4 -11.90 -11.22 3.42
CA ASN A 4 -12.74 -10.46 4.35
C ASN A 4 -14.14 -11.05 4.42
N PRO A 5 -14.32 -12.19 5.08
CA PRO A 5 -15.58 -12.92 4.97
C PRO A 5 -16.75 -12.23 5.65
N THR A 6 -16.48 -11.56 6.75
CA THR A 6 -17.58 -10.97 7.51
C THR A 6 -18.29 -9.87 6.74
N ARG A 7 -17.54 -9.13 5.92
CA ARG A 7 -18.14 -8.05 5.16
C ARG A 7 -19.18 -8.57 4.19
N TYR A 8 -18.91 -9.73 3.61
CA TYR A 8 -19.79 -10.26 2.57
C TYR A 8 -21.00 -10.98 3.12
N SER A 9 -20.94 -11.42 4.34
CA SER A 9 -22.07 -12.12 4.95
C SER A 9 -22.98 -11.18 5.70
N SER A 10 -22.65 -9.92 5.83
CA SER A 10 -23.45 -8.99 6.61
C SER A 10 -24.25 -8.08 5.67
N ALA A 11 -25.26 -7.45 6.22
CA ALA A 11 -26.06 -6.50 5.48
C ALA A 11 -25.38 -5.14 5.34
N VAL A 12 -24.22 -4.97 5.93
CA VAL A 12 -23.54 -3.66 5.93
C VAL A 12 -23.07 -3.26 4.54
N GLY A 13 -22.65 -4.23 3.74
CA GLY A 13 -22.17 -3.92 2.41
C GLY A 13 -20.71 -3.55 2.39
N GLU A 14 -20.28 -3.03 1.26
CA GLU A 14 -18.89 -2.73 0.98
C GLU A 14 -18.57 -1.31 1.40
N VAL A 15 -17.30 -1.10 1.79
CA VAL A 15 -16.82 0.23 2.11
C VAL A 15 -15.57 0.49 1.26
N TRP A 16 -15.77 1.18 0.16
CA TRP A 16 -14.69 1.51 -0.77
C TRP A 16 -14.01 2.79 -0.36
N ILE A 17 -12.70 2.74 -0.29
CA ILE A 17 -11.89 3.88 0.10
C ILE A 17 -10.72 4.03 -0.86
N MET A 18 -10.09 5.20 -0.82
CA MET A 18 -8.82 5.38 -1.50
C MET A 18 -7.72 5.42 -0.45
N LEU A 19 -6.78 4.50 -0.56
CA LEU A 19 -5.62 4.45 0.30
C LEU A 19 -4.44 5.02 -0.45
N THR A 20 -3.70 5.91 0.18
CA THR A 20 -2.50 6.48 -0.41
C THR A 20 -1.29 6.06 0.40
N MET A 21 -0.27 5.53 -0.28
CA MET A 21 0.98 5.15 0.37
C MET A 21 2.12 5.89 -0.31
N LYS A 22 2.93 6.60 0.49
CA LYS A 22 4.05 7.36 -0.01
C LYS A 22 5.36 6.62 0.26
N THR A 23 6.32 6.84 -0.62
CA THR A 23 7.67 6.34 -0.35
C THR A 23 8.32 7.14 0.76
N ARG A 24 9.16 6.46 1.53
CA ARG A 24 9.89 7.11 2.61
C ARG A 24 10.83 8.17 2.03
N TYR A 25 10.91 9.31 2.71
CA TYR A 25 11.72 10.46 2.29
C TYR A 25 11.23 11.08 0.98
N CYS A 26 10.04 10.72 0.52
CA CYS A 26 9.45 11.25 -0.70
C CYS A 26 10.33 11.06 -1.93
N HIS A 27 11.11 9.99 -1.98
CA HIS A 27 11.90 9.69 -3.17
C HIS A 27 11.00 9.42 -4.37
N ASN A 28 11.34 10.02 -5.51
CA ASN A 28 10.58 9.87 -6.75
C ASN A 28 10.92 8.55 -7.43
N ILE A 29 10.82 7.47 -6.68
CA ILE A 29 11.33 6.19 -7.13
C ILE A 29 10.46 5.55 -8.21
N PHE A 30 9.18 5.91 -8.26
CA PHE A 30 8.27 5.35 -9.26
C PHE A 30 8.41 5.99 -10.62
N ASP A 31 9.29 7.00 -10.75
CA ASP A 31 9.69 7.46 -12.07
C ASP A 31 10.46 6.38 -12.82
N LYS A 32 11.09 5.47 -12.09
CA LYS A 32 11.76 4.32 -12.69
C LYS A 32 10.72 3.27 -12.99
N ARG A 33 10.53 3.01 -14.27
CA ARG A 33 9.47 2.14 -14.75
C ARG A 33 9.55 0.74 -14.15
N GLU A 34 10.76 0.17 -14.10
CA GLU A 34 10.90 -1.20 -13.61
C GLU A 34 10.53 -1.31 -12.14
N ILE A 35 10.81 -0.27 -11.35
CA ILE A 35 10.44 -0.29 -9.93
C ILE A 35 8.94 -0.13 -9.79
N ARG A 36 8.35 0.76 -10.55
CA ARG A 36 6.90 0.95 -10.52
C ARG A 36 6.16 -0.32 -10.91
N GLU A 37 6.61 -0.98 -11.97
CA GLU A 37 5.95 -2.20 -12.43
C GLU A 37 6.08 -3.32 -11.40
N TYR A 38 7.24 -3.44 -10.80
CA TYR A 38 7.43 -4.46 -9.77
C TYR A 38 6.59 -4.16 -8.53
N ALA A 39 6.57 -2.90 -8.11
CA ALA A 39 5.76 -2.49 -6.97
C ALA A 39 4.27 -2.77 -7.23
N ASP A 40 3.81 -2.50 -8.45
CA ASP A 40 2.44 -2.79 -8.83
C ASP A 40 2.14 -4.29 -8.70
N ALA A 41 3.04 -5.11 -9.17
CA ALA A 41 2.86 -6.56 -9.14
C ALA A 41 2.81 -7.08 -7.70
N VAL A 42 3.73 -6.65 -6.84
CA VAL A 42 3.73 -7.15 -5.46
C VAL A 42 2.60 -6.57 -4.64
N LEU A 43 2.13 -5.38 -4.97
CA LEU A 43 0.93 -4.84 -4.32
C LEU A 43 -0.30 -5.66 -4.68
N THR A 44 -0.42 -6.04 -5.94
CA THR A 44 -1.52 -6.92 -6.36
C THR A 44 -1.43 -8.25 -5.62
N GLU A 45 -0.23 -8.78 -5.50
CA GLU A 45 -0.02 -10.02 -4.78
C GLU A 45 -0.42 -9.90 -3.31
N ALA A 46 -0.04 -8.79 -2.67
CA ALA A 46 -0.39 -8.56 -1.28
C ALA A 46 -1.90 -8.44 -1.08
N LEU A 47 -2.56 -7.69 -1.96
CA LEU A 47 -4.01 -7.55 -1.89
C LEU A 47 -4.69 -8.91 -2.01
N HIS A 48 -4.21 -9.73 -2.92
CA HIS A 48 -4.73 -11.07 -3.09
C HIS A 48 -4.47 -11.93 -1.85
N TYR A 49 -3.29 -11.83 -1.29
CA TYR A 49 -2.92 -12.62 -0.12
C TYR A 49 -3.83 -12.34 1.07
N TYR A 50 -4.18 -11.07 1.28
CA TYR A 50 -5.04 -10.69 2.39
C TYR A 50 -6.52 -10.71 2.03
N GLY A 51 -6.85 -11.09 0.79
CA GLY A 51 -8.23 -11.16 0.35
C GLY A 51 -8.91 -9.82 0.26
N ILE A 52 -8.16 -8.78 -0.07
CA ILE A 52 -8.69 -7.43 -0.16
C ILE A 52 -9.06 -7.15 -1.61
N ARG A 53 -10.32 -6.81 -1.84
CA ARG A 53 -10.78 -6.47 -3.18
C ARG A 53 -10.36 -5.05 -3.52
N TRP A 54 -9.97 -4.84 -4.75
CA TRP A 54 -9.53 -3.53 -5.20
C TRP A 54 -10.00 -3.29 -6.62
N ARG A 55 -10.05 -2.01 -7.01
CA ARG A 55 -10.51 -1.63 -8.34
C ARG A 55 -9.43 -0.98 -9.18
N LYS A 56 -8.60 -0.16 -8.55
CA LYS A 56 -7.68 0.67 -9.32
C LYS A 56 -6.45 0.97 -8.48
N LYS A 57 -5.30 0.95 -9.14
CA LYS A 57 -4.05 1.46 -8.59
C LYS A 57 -3.54 2.53 -9.52
N SER A 58 -3.07 3.62 -8.95
CA SER A 58 -2.58 4.75 -9.73
C SER A 58 -1.29 5.23 -9.09
N PHE A 59 -0.21 5.25 -9.86
CA PHE A 59 1.11 5.64 -9.35
C PHE A 59 1.46 7.06 -9.77
N ASP A 60 1.97 7.82 -8.81
CA ASP A 60 2.68 9.04 -9.07
C ASP A 60 4.16 8.79 -8.81
N ASN A 61 4.99 9.82 -8.95
CA ASN A 61 6.43 9.61 -8.84
C ASN A 61 6.87 9.11 -7.46
N ASN A 62 6.15 9.43 -6.39
CA ASN A 62 6.55 9.02 -5.05
C ASN A 62 5.42 8.45 -4.21
N HIS A 63 4.29 8.11 -4.81
CA HIS A 63 3.21 7.49 -4.06
C HIS A 63 2.28 6.71 -4.97
N VAL A 64 1.44 5.90 -4.35
CA VAL A 64 0.44 5.10 -5.05
C VAL A 64 -0.91 5.30 -4.39
N HIS A 65 -1.93 5.42 -5.21
CA HIS A 65 -3.32 5.44 -4.76
C HIS A 65 -3.95 4.12 -5.10
N ILE A 66 -4.63 3.52 -4.13
CA ILE A 66 -5.31 2.25 -4.34
C ILE A 66 -6.76 2.40 -3.88
N THR A 67 -7.68 2.17 -4.80
CA THR A 67 -9.11 2.12 -4.45
C THR A 67 -9.43 0.68 -4.07
N LEU A 68 -9.84 0.47 -2.84
CA LEU A 68 -10.05 -0.86 -2.31
C LEU A 68 -11.23 -0.91 -1.35
N ASP A 69 -11.68 -2.12 -1.08
CA ASP A 69 -12.74 -2.37 -0.11
C ASP A 69 -12.09 -2.70 1.23
N MET A 70 -12.42 -1.92 2.25
CA MET A 70 -11.83 -2.10 3.58
C MET A 70 -12.12 -3.48 4.18
N GLY A 71 -13.28 -4.03 3.88
CA GLY A 71 -13.66 -5.28 4.49
C GLY A 71 -13.75 -5.16 5.99
N ILE A 72 -13.13 -6.09 6.69
CA ILE A 72 -13.12 -6.08 8.16
C ILE A 72 -11.94 -5.31 8.73
N TYR A 73 -11.05 -4.82 7.88
CA TYR A 73 -9.84 -4.13 8.32
C TYR A 73 -10.07 -2.64 8.43
N SER A 74 -9.27 -1.98 9.26
CA SER A 74 -9.20 -0.53 9.28
C SER A 74 -8.18 -0.06 8.24
N LYS A 75 -8.20 1.23 7.93
CA LYS A 75 -7.19 1.80 7.02
C LYS A 75 -5.78 1.59 7.52
N PRO A 76 -5.47 1.87 8.80
CA PRO A 76 -4.11 1.61 9.28
C PRO A 76 -3.69 0.16 9.18
N GLU A 77 -4.62 -0.75 9.43
CA GLU A 77 -4.31 -2.17 9.31
C GLU A 77 -3.96 -2.55 7.88
N ILE A 78 -4.73 -2.05 6.93
CA ILE A 78 -4.49 -2.35 5.52
C ILE A 78 -3.16 -1.78 5.08
N ALA A 79 -2.89 -0.52 5.43
CA ALA A 79 -1.63 0.11 5.07
C ALA A 79 -0.46 -0.67 5.63
N LYS A 80 -0.55 -1.06 6.90
CA LYS A 80 0.51 -1.82 7.54
C LYS A 80 0.74 -3.17 6.87
N LYS A 81 -0.34 -3.85 6.53
CA LYS A 81 -0.25 -5.15 5.85
C LYS A 81 0.41 -5.02 4.48
N LEU A 82 -0.03 -4.06 3.69
CA LEU A 82 0.51 -3.89 2.35
C LEU A 82 1.97 -3.45 2.39
N LYS A 83 2.31 -2.54 3.29
CA LYS A 83 3.69 -2.08 3.44
C LYS A 83 4.59 -3.22 3.90
N GLY A 84 4.14 -3.97 4.88
CA GLY A 84 4.93 -5.07 5.43
C GLY A 84 5.14 -6.19 4.44
N TYR A 85 4.18 -6.42 3.56
CA TYR A 85 4.29 -7.47 2.56
C TYR A 85 5.23 -7.05 1.42
N THR A 86 5.12 -5.80 0.97
CA THR A 86 5.78 -5.38 -0.26
C THR A 86 7.20 -4.85 -0.06
N ALA A 87 7.48 -4.18 1.05
CA ALA A 87 8.78 -3.54 1.23
C ALA A 87 9.96 -4.53 1.15
N PRO A 88 9.91 -5.67 1.86
CA PRO A 88 11.02 -6.62 1.76
C PRO A 88 11.21 -7.14 0.35
N LEU A 89 10.13 -7.34 -0.38
CA LEU A 89 10.21 -7.85 -1.74
C LEU A 89 10.84 -6.82 -2.68
N ILE A 90 10.47 -5.56 -2.53
CA ILE A 90 11.02 -4.50 -3.36
C ILE A 90 12.52 -4.34 -3.07
N PHE A 91 12.93 -4.36 -1.81
CA PHE A 91 14.33 -4.25 -1.46
C PHE A 91 15.14 -5.46 -1.92
N ARG A 92 14.53 -6.63 -1.95
CA ARG A 92 15.23 -7.82 -2.42
C ARG A 92 15.43 -7.79 -3.93
N GLU A 93 14.43 -7.29 -4.64
CA GLU A 93 14.53 -7.19 -6.09
C GLU A 93 15.49 -6.08 -6.52
N PHE A 94 15.49 -4.97 -5.80
CA PHE A 94 16.31 -3.81 -6.13
C PHE A 94 17.21 -3.48 -4.94
N ARG A 95 18.24 -4.31 -4.76
CA ARG A 95 19.09 -4.22 -3.57
C ARG A 95 19.76 -2.87 -3.39
N TRP A 96 20.08 -2.21 -4.49
CA TRP A 96 20.73 -0.90 -4.42
C TRP A 96 19.86 0.17 -3.75
N LEU A 97 18.54 -0.02 -3.77
CA LEU A 97 17.66 0.94 -3.12
C LEU A 97 17.96 1.05 -1.64
N LYS A 98 18.12 -0.10 -0.97
CA LYS A 98 18.35 -0.10 0.47
C LYS A 98 19.65 0.57 0.84
N SER A 99 20.70 0.32 0.07
CA SER A 99 22.00 0.87 0.40
C SER A 99 22.18 2.33 -0.02
N TRP A 100 21.39 2.81 -0.98
CA TRP A 100 21.55 4.17 -1.49
C TRP A 100 20.52 5.15 -0.98
N LEU A 101 19.25 4.83 -1.15
CA LEU A 101 18.18 5.79 -0.91
C LEU A 101 17.42 5.55 0.38
N PHE A 102 17.40 4.32 0.87
CA PHE A 102 16.58 3.95 2.02
C PHE A 102 17.43 3.34 3.13
N ARG A 103 18.59 3.92 3.36
CA ARG A 103 19.60 3.33 4.25
C ARG A 103 19.11 3.10 5.67
N SER A 104 18.36 4.02 6.21
CA SER A 104 18.00 3.97 7.62
C SER A 104 16.54 3.66 7.85
N GLY A 105 15.82 3.15 6.87
CA GLY A 105 14.41 2.89 7.09
C GLY A 105 13.79 1.98 6.08
N GLY A 106 12.48 1.87 6.17
CA GLY A 106 11.72 1.06 5.24
C GLY A 106 11.47 1.79 3.92
N PHE A 107 10.84 1.08 3.01
CA PHE A 107 10.53 1.64 1.69
C PHE A 107 9.42 2.68 1.76
N TRP A 108 8.40 2.40 2.55
CA TRP A 108 7.21 3.25 2.64
C TRP A 108 7.31 4.19 3.83
N ASN A 109 6.67 5.35 3.69
CA ASN A 109 6.56 6.31 4.76
C ASN A 109 5.67 5.71 5.86
N PRO A 110 6.12 5.65 7.12
CA PRO A 110 5.31 5.05 8.19
C PRO A 110 4.14 5.91 8.62
N ALA A 111 4.06 7.15 8.19
CA ALA A 111 3.04 8.08 8.68
C ALA A 111 1.61 7.60 8.42
N THR A 112 1.42 6.81 7.37
CA THR A 112 0.08 6.31 7.05
C THR A 112 -0.36 5.14 7.91
N ASP A 113 0.53 4.65 8.78
CA ASP A 113 0.20 3.50 9.62
C ASP A 113 -0.52 3.92 10.90
N GLY A 114 -1.50 4.78 10.76
CA GLY A 114 -2.28 5.23 11.90
C GLY A 114 -2.03 6.66 12.31
N ARG A 115 -1.15 7.35 11.64
CA ARG A 115 -0.88 8.76 11.92
C ARG A 115 -1.97 9.58 11.28
N SER A 116 -2.74 10.25 12.09
CA SER A 116 -3.95 10.90 11.63
C SER A 116 -3.71 12.00 10.60
N GLY A 117 -2.60 12.70 10.70
CA GLY A 117 -2.34 13.80 9.78
C GLY A 117 -2.31 13.35 8.33
N ASP A 118 -1.48 12.38 8.06
CA ASP A 118 -1.33 11.88 6.69
C ASP A 118 -2.60 11.22 6.20
N MET A 119 -3.20 10.40 7.03
CA MET A 119 -4.40 9.68 6.62
C MET A 119 -5.53 10.62 6.31
N ASN A 120 -5.73 11.62 7.15
CA ASN A 120 -6.82 12.56 6.93
C ASN A 120 -6.63 13.36 5.65
N PHE A 121 -5.41 13.60 5.29
CA PHE A 121 -5.13 14.40 4.12
C PHE A 121 -5.27 13.59 2.83
N TYR A 122 -4.79 12.37 2.81
CA TYR A 122 -4.75 11.56 1.60
C TYR A 122 -5.92 10.61 1.43
N ASP A 123 -6.56 10.22 2.52
CA ASP A 123 -7.57 9.16 2.48
C ASP A 123 -8.99 9.68 2.59
N ARG A 124 -9.19 10.89 2.22
CA ARG A 124 -10.47 11.54 2.39
C ARG A 124 -11.31 11.43 1.14
N TYR A 125 -11.99 10.34 0.99
CA TYR A 125 -12.79 10.12 -0.21
C TYR A 125 -14.10 9.43 0.11
#